data_a09c9bb80c7dc3fc898bc28351a8de7c
#
_entry.id   a09c9bb80c7dc3fc898bc28351a8de7c
#
_cell.length_a   1.000
_cell.length_b   1.000
_cell.length_c   1.000
_cell.angle_alpha   90.00
_cell.angle_beta   90.00
_cell.angle_gamma   90.00
#
_symmetry.space_group_name_H-M   'P 1'
#
loop_
_entity.id
_entity.type
_entity.pdbx_description
1 polymer ?
#
loop_
_entity_poly.entity_id
_entity_poly.type
_entity_poly.pdbx_seq_one_letter_code
_entity_poly.pdbx_strand_id
1 'polypeptide(L)'
;MNRLLFFGLGCLVLLGVTGLGWQYFYREGVPTQVSVGEQVYALEVATTDNERAVGLGERESLCSECAMLFLFERPGAYAFWMKGMRFPLDIAWLHDDRIVHIERRIPSDSTETYQSPIPANRVLEWNAGALDGVEVGDRVRFTP
;
A
#
# COMPACT_ATOMS: atom_id res chain seq x y z
N MET A 1 -36.40 59.83 11.04
CA MET A 1 -35.04 59.33 10.84
C MET A 1 -34.83 58.16 11.81
N ASN A 2 -35.33 56.97 11.48
CA ASN A 2 -35.24 55.78 12.34
C ASN A 2 -34.40 54.72 11.65
N ARG A 3 -33.23 54.43 12.21
CA ARG A 3 -32.39 53.31 11.81
C ARG A 3 -32.80 52.09 12.61
N LEU A 4 -33.44 51.12 11.95
CA LEU A 4 -33.71 49.80 12.49
C LEU A 4 -32.46 48.95 12.36
N LEU A 5 -31.90 48.52 13.49
CA LEU A 5 -30.85 47.53 13.60
C LEU A 5 -31.48 46.15 13.55
N PHE A 6 -31.20 45.39 12.44
CA PHE A 6 -31.51 43.97 12.37
C PHE A 6 -30.41 43.17 13.04
N PHE A 7 -30.72 42.59 14.20
CA PHE A 7 -29.91 41.53 14.80
C PHE A 7 -30.20 40.22 14.03
N GLY A 8 -29.29 39.83 13.18
CA GLY A 8 -29.30 38.50 12.56
C GLY A 8 -28.88 37.44 13.57
N LEU A 9 -29.81 36.60 13.99
CA LEU A 9 -29.53 35.39 14.76
C LEU A 9 -28.82 34.39 13.86
N GLY A 10 -27.47 34.31 13.97
CA GLY A 10 -26.68 33.27 13.33
C GLY A 10 -26.98 31.92 13.97
N CYS A 11 -27.75 31.10 13.26
CA CYS A 11 -27.97 29.70 13.63
C CYS A 11 -26.67 28.92 13.38
N LEU A 12 -25.92 28.63 14.44
CA LEU A 12 -24.73 27.77 14.40
C LEU A 12 -25.21 26.33 14.22
N VAL A 13 -25.30 25.87 12.98
CA VAL A 13 -25.52 24.45 12.69
C VAL A 13 -24.21 23.73 12.97
N LEU A 14 -24.10 23.16 14.17
CA LEU A 14 -23.10 22.17 14.50
C LEU A 14 -23.44 20.88 13.71
N LEU A 15 -22.94 20.77 12.48
CA LEU A 15 -22.92 19.49 11.77
C LEU A 15 -21.97 18.57 12.52
N GLY A 16 -22.55 17.66 13.28
CA GLY A 16 -21.81 16.53 13.86
C GLY A 16 -21.11 15.76 12.73
N VAL A 17 -19.79 15.87 12.65
CA VAL A 17 -18.97 15.06 11.77
C VAL A 17 -19.04 13.64 12.31
N THR A 18 -19.99 12.86 11.79
CA THR A 18 -20.10 11.43 12.10
C THR A 18 -18.82 10.74 11.62
N GLY A 19 -18.34 9.72 12.35
CA GLY A 19 -17.06 9.04 12.13
C GLY A 19 -16.83 8.50 10.70
N LEU A 20 -17.86 8.48 9.84
CA LEU A 20 -17.76 8.17 8.42
C LEU A 20 -17.01 9.25 7.61
N GLY A 21 -17.06 10.52 8.01
CA GLY A 21 -16.33 11.61 7.35
C GLY A 21 -14.82 11.50 7.52
N TRP A 22 -14.37 10.99 8.66
CA TRP A 22 -12.95 10.80 8.93
C TRP A 22 -12.34 9.66 8.08
N GLN A 23 -13.10 8.63 7.76
CA GLN A 23 -12.64 7.56 6.87
C GLN A 23 -12.45 8.01 5.42
N TYR A 24 -13.21 8.99 4.95
CA TYR A 24 -13.04 9.54 3.61
C TYR A 24 -11.81 10.46 3.48
N PHE A 25 -11.49 11.21 4.53
CA PHE A 25 -10.32 12.12 4.51
C PHE A 25 -8.97 11.39 4.57
N TYR A 26 -8.92 10.19 5.14
CA TYR A 26 -7.68 9.39 5.18
C TYR A 26 -7.36 8.65 3.89
N ARG A 27 -8.26 8.63 2.91
CA ARG A 27 -8.02 8.01 1.60
C ARG A 27 -7.47 8.95 0.54
N GLU A 28 -7.46 10.25 0.76
CA GLU A 28 -6.79 11.20 -0.14
C GLU A 28 -5.27 11.05 0.05
N GLY A 29 -4.63 10.39 -0.92
CA GLY A 29 -3.17 10.19 -0.95
C GLY A 29 -2.71 8.73 -0.90
N VAL A 30 -3.62 7.76 -0.72
CA VAL A 30 -3.28 6.33 -0.87
C VAL A 30 -3.19 6.03 -2.36
N PRO A 31 -2.05 5.53 -2.86
CA PRO A 31 -1.90 5.25 -4.28
C PRO A 31 -2.82 4.10 -4.69
N THR A 32 -3.39 4.20 -5.89
CA THR A 32 -4.22 3.15 -6.49
C THR A 32 -3.48 2.38 -7.57
N GLN A 33 -2.34 2.88 -8.04
CA GLN A 33 -1.51 2.26 -9.05
C GLN A 33 -0.02 2.40 -8.73
N VAL A 34 0.76 1.46 -9.23
CA VAL A 34 2.22 1.53 -9.25
C VAL A 34 2.73 1.19 -10.64
N SER A 35 3.69 1.96 -11.15
CA SER A 35 4.45 1.60 -12.33
C SER A 35 5.89 1.24 -11.99
N VAL A 36 6.38 0.16 -12.59
CA VAL A 36 7.77 -0.28 -12.55
C VAL A 36 8.20 -0.60 -13.97
N GLY A 37 9.28 0.03 -14.43
CA GLY A 37 9.61 0.03 -15.85
C GLY A 37 8.45 0.60 -16.68
N GLU A 38 8.01 -0.15 -17.68
CA GLU A 38 6.88 0.21 -18.56
C GLU A 38 5.53 -0.40 -18.09
N GLN A 39 5.56 -1.26 -17.07
CA GLN A 39 4.37 -1.95 -16.59
C GLN A 39 3.64 -1.12 -15.52
N VAL A 40 2.31 -1.16 -15.56
CA VAL A 40 1.43 -0.52 -14.58
C VAL A 40 0.57 -1.56 -13.91
N TYR A 41 0.50 -1.51 -12.58
CA TYR A 41 -0.27 -2.44 -11.76
C TYR A 41 -1.27 -1.68 -10.90
N ALA A 42 -2.49 -2.21 -10.81
CA ALA A 42 -3.47 -1.75 -9.84
C ALA A 42 -3.04 -2.17 -8.43
N LEU A 43 -3.19 -1.26 -7.46
CA LEU A 43 -2.75 -1.50 -6.09
C LEU A 43 -3.91 -1.81 -5.16
N GLU A 44 -3.74 -2.87 -4.39
CA GLU A 44 -4.37 -3.04 -3.09
C GLU A 44 -3.39 -2.59 -2.01
N VAL A 45 -3.85 -1.85 -1.00
CA VAL A 45 -2.96 -1.25 0.00
C VAL A 45 -3.30 -1.74 1.39
N ALA A 46 -2.33 -2.36 2.05
CA ALA A 46 -2.37 -2.79 3.44
C ALA A 46 -1.80 -1.69 4.36
N THR A 47 -2.67 -1.05 5.13
CA THR A 47 -2.31 0.07 6.02
C THR A 47 -2.42 -0.26 7.50
N THR A 48 -3.22 -1.27 7.84
CA THR A 48 -3.41 -1.73 9.23
C THR A 48 -2.56 -2.97 9.52
N ASP A 49 -2.28 -3.23 10.78
CA ASP A 49 -1.54 -4.42 11.20
C ASP A 49 -2.23 -5.72 10.78
N ASN A 50 -3.56 -5.75 10.83
CA ASN A 50 -4.33 -6.92 10.39
C ASN A 50 -4.24 -7.13 8.87
N GLU A 51 -4.37 -6.08 8.06
CA GLU A 51 -4.20 -6.16 6.61
C GLU A 51 -2.79 -6.62 6.24
N ARG A 52 -1.77 -6.09 6.92
CA ARG A 52 -0.38 -6.52 6.72
C ARG A 52 -0.13 -7.96 7.13
N ALA A 53 -0.76 -8.43 8.21
CA ALA A 53 -0.61 -9.80 8.68
C ALA A 53 -1.27 -10.83 7.75
N VAL A 54 -2.39 -10.50 7.12
CA VAL A 54 -3.10 -11.36 6.17
C VAL A 54 -2.46 -11.30 4.78
N GLY A 55 -2.15 -10.09 4.28
CA GLY A 55 -1.59 -9.86 2.96
C GLY A 55 -2.38 -10.53 1.84
N LEU A 56 -1.68 -11.24 0.95
CA LEU A 56 -2.26 -12.05 -0.12
C LEU A 56 -2.58 -13.49 0.30
N GLY A 57 -2.38 -13.82 1.58
CA GLY A 57 -2.65 -15.15 2.13
C GLY A 57 -4.11 -15.61 1.90
N GLU A 58 -4.30 -16.93 1.77
CA GLU A 58 -5.58 -17.62 1.57
C GLU A 58 -6.32 -17.30 0.26
N ARG A 59 -5.78 -16.42 -0.59
CA ARG A 59 -6.33 -16.13 -1.92
C ARG A 59 -5.95 -17.22 -2.91
N GLU A 60 -6.85 -17.52 -3.85
CA GLU A 60 -6.58 -18.46 -4.94
C GLU A 60 -5.60 -17.90 -5.97
N SER A 61 -5.64 -16.60 -6.20
CA SER A 61 -4.80 -15.91 -7.19
C SER A 61 -4.75 -14.39 -6.95
N LEU A 62 -3.79 -13.74 -7.59
CA LEU A 62 -3.75 -12.30 -7.79
C LEU A 62 -3.91 -12.03 -9.29
N CYS A 63 -4.62 -10.98 -9.69
CA CYS A 63 -4.73 -10.63 -11.11
C CYS A 63 -3.35 -10.31 -11.69
N SER A 64 -3.16 -10.51 -13.02
CA SER A 64 -1.85 -10.32 -13.68
C SER A 64 -1.33 -8.89 -13.60
N GLU A 65 -2.22 -7.92 -13.56
CA GLU A 65 -1.92 -6.49 -13.50
C GLU A 65 -2.23 -5.90 -12.12
N CYS A 66 -2.11 -6.70 -11.06
CA CYS A 66 -2.31 -6.29 -9.69
C CYS A 66 -1.04 -6.46 -8.86
N ALA A 67 -0.94 -5.64 -7.82
CA ALA A 67 0.07 -5.75 -6.78
C ALA A 67 -0.53 -5.40 -5.41
N MET A 68 0.10 -5.85 -4.34
CA MET A 68 -0.25 -5.42 -2.99
C MET A 68 0.88 -4.58 -2.40
N LEU A 69 0.53 -3.40 -1.92
CA LEU A 69 1.43 -2.46 -1.26
C LEU A 69 1.23 -2.50 0.26
N PHE A 70 2.31 -2.72 0.98
CA PHE A 70 2.38 -2.63 2.44
C PHE A 70 3.05 -1.31 2.80
N LEU A 71 2.35 -0.45 3.53
CA LEU A 71 2.84 0.83 4.01
C LEU A 71 3.23 0.75 5.48
N PHE A 72 4.39 1.31 5.81
CA PHE A 72 4.90 1.42 7.16
C PHE A 72 5.25 2.88 7.47
N GLU A 73 4.97 3.30 8.68
CA GLU A 73 5.20 4.70 9.10
C GLU A 73 6.69 5.09 9.11
N ARG A 74 7.57 4.11 9.34
CA ARG A 74 9.02 4.33 9.44
C ARG A 74 9.78 3.27 8.68
N PRO A 75 10.97 3.59 8.15
CA PRO A 75 11.86 2.57 7.63
C PRO A 75 12.26 1.57 8.73
N GLY A 76 12.22 0.29 8.39
CA GLY A 76 12.52 -0.81 9.31
C GLY A 76 12.86 -2.10 8.56
N ALA A 77 13.19 -3.12 9.33
CA ALA A 77 13.45 -4.47 8.86
C ALA A 77 12.15 -5.28 8.91
N TYR A 78 11.34 -5.17 7.88
CA TYR A 78 10.06 -5.85 7.79
C TYR A 78 10.21 -7.21 7.12
N ALA A 79 9.84 -8.24 7.86
CA ALA A 79 9.91 -9.62 7.42
C ALA A 79 8.61 -10.10 6.80
N PHE A 80 8.73 -10.88 5.72
CA PHE A 80 7.61 -11.46 4.97
C PHE A 80 7.76 -12.98 4.89
N TRP A 81 6.66 -13.69 4.79
CA TRP A 81 6.58 -15.15 4.71
C TRP A 81 5.48 -15.57 3.74
N MET A 82 5.53 -16.83 3.31
CA MET A 82 4.56 -17.40 2.38
C MET A 82 3.42 -18.18 3.07
N LYS A 83 3.18 -17.96 4.36
CA LYS A 83 2.16 -18.67 5.11
C LYS A 83 0.76 -18.43 4.54
N GLY A 84 0.07 -19.53 4.16
CA GLY A 84 -1.27 -19.47 3.57
C GLY A 84 -1.30 -19.05 2.10
N MET A 85 -0.14 -18.86 1.47
CA MET A 85 -0.06 -18.51 0.05
C MET A 85 -0.41 -19.72 -0.82
N ARG A 86 -1.11 -19.50 -1.94
CA ARG A 86 -1.47 -20.53 -2.91
C ARG A 86 -0.81 -20.35 -4.27
N PHE A 87 -0.06 -19.27 -4.45
CA PHE A 87 0.68 -18.95 -5.68
C PHE A 87 2.02 -18.30 -5.32
N PRO A 88 3.03 -18.43 -6.20
CA PRO A 88 4.35 -17.87 -5.97
C PRO A 88 4.36 -16.36 -6.16
N LEU A 89 5.28 -15.66 -5.48
CA LEU A 89 5.40 -14.20 -5.47
C LEU A 89 6.80 -13.71 -5.88
N ASP A 90 6.82 -12.47 -6.38
CA ASP A 90 7.97 -11.57 -6.34
C ASP A 90 7.70 -10.53 -5.25
N ILE A 91 8.71 -10.23 -4.42
CA ILE A 91 8.59 -9.22 -3.35
C ILE A 91 9.71 -8.21 -3.50
N ALA A 92 9.38 -6.91 -3.45
CA ALA A 92 10.35 -5.84 -3.40
C ALA A 92 10.19 -4.97 -2.17
N TRP A 93 11.29 -4.68 -1.50
CA TRP A 93 11.39 -3.71 -0.42
C TRP A 93 11.86 -2.38 -0.98
N LEU A 94 11.22 -1.28 -0.54
CA LEU A 94 11.50 0.05 -1.02
C LEU A 94 11.79 1.00 0.13
N HIS A 95 12.72 1.89 -0.10
CA HIS A 95 12.87 3.12 0.69
C HIS A 95 12.25 4.25 -0.13
N ASP A 96 11.08 4.70 0.29
CA ASP A 96 10.19 5.60 -0.45
C ASP A 96 9.79 5.02 -1.82
N ASP A 97 10.36 5.49 -2.91
CA ASP A 97 10.09 5.06 -4.28
C ASP A 97 11.22 4.22 -4.90
N ARG A 98 12.30 3.98 -4.15
CA ARG A 98 13.48 3.26 -4.64
C ARG A 98 13.51 1.83 -4.12
N ILE A 99 13.67 0.86 -5.00
CA ILE A 99 13.86 -0.53 -4.66
C ILE A 99 15.22 -0.72 -3.99
N VAL A 100 15.24 -1.28 -2.79
CA VAL A 100 16.46 -1.56 -2.01
C VAL A 100 16.76 -3.05 -1.89
N HIS A 101 15.77 -3.91 -2.13
CA HIS A 101 15.92 -5.36 -2.12
C HIS A 101 14.81 -6.02 -2.94
N ILE A 102 15.10 -7.16 -3.57
CA ILE A 102 14.13 -7.96 -4.33
C ILE A 102 14.35 -9.43 -4.03
N GLU A 103 13.25 -10.13 -3.74
CA GLU A 103 13.16 -11.58 -3.75
C GLU A 103 12.24 -12.00 -4.90
N ARG A 104 12.69 -12.96 -5.72
CA ARG A 104 11.98 -13.37 -6.95
C ARG A 104 11.53 -14.81 -6.89
N ARG A 105 10.35 -15.08 -7.46
CA ARG A 105 9.81 -16.43 -7.66
C ARG A 105 9.81 -17.26 -6.39
N ILE A 106 9.42 -16.62 -5.29
CA ILE A 106 9.30 -17.29 -3.99
C ILE A 106 8.19 -18.33 -4.11
N PRO A 107 8.47 -19.62 -3.88
CA PRO A 107 7.45 -20.66 -3.95
C PRO A 107 6.36 -20.48 -2.90
N SER A 108 5.11 -20.79 -3.22
CA SER A 108 3.98 -20.67 -2.27
C SER A 108 4.11 -21.57 -1.04
N ASP A 109 4.85 -22.66 -1.14
CA ASP A 109 5.12 -23.61 -0.05
C ASP A 109 6.40 -23.32 0.73
N SER A 110 7.07 -22.19 0.45
CA SER A 110 8.27 -21.78 1.19
C SER A 110 7.95 -21.58 2.68
N THR A 111 8.81 -22.12 3.53
CA THR A 111 8.78 -21.94 4.99
C THR A 111 9.78 -20.89 5.49
N GLU A 112 10.48 -20.25 4.58
CA GLU A 112 11.47 -19.24 4.89
C GLU A 112 10.83 -17.90 5.23
N THR A 113 11.62 -17.05 5.87
CA THR A 113 11.28 -15.65 6.14
C THR A 113 12.21 -14.78 5.31
N TYR A 114 11.64 -13.84 4.57
CA TYR A 114 12.33 -12.94 3.66
C TYR A 114 12.37 -11.55 4.25
N GLN A 115 13.51 -10.90 4.16
CA GLN A 115 13.71 -9.58 4.77
C GLN A 115 14.79 -8.82 4.02
N SER A 116 14.58 -7.52 3.81
CA SER A 116 15.63 -6.66 3.25
C SER A 116 16.75 -6.43 4.27
N PRO A 117 18.03 -6.50 3.86
CA PRO A 117 19.15 -6.08 4.69
C PRO A 117 19.22 -4.56 4.88
N ILE A 118 18.47 -3.80 4.08
CA ILE A 118 18.39 -2.34 4.11
C ILE A 118 17.00 -1.95 4.63
N PRO A 119 16.89 -1.01 5.59
CA PRO A 119 15.59 -0.55 6.08
C PRO A 119 14.69 -0.02 4.96
N ALA A 120 13.45 -0.50 4.95
CA ALA A 120 12.42 -0.14 3.98
C ALA A 120 11.19 0.43 4.70
N ASN A 121 10.41 1.28 4.04
CA ASN A 121 9.14 1.78 4.54
C ASN A 121 7.95 1.40 3.66
N ARG A 122 8.22 0.71 2.55
CA ARG A 122 7.21 0.12 1.66
C ARG A 122 7.67 -1.26 1.22
N VAL A 123 6.71 -2.16 1.07
CA VAL A 123 6.94 -3.47 0.46
C VAL A 123 5.85 -3.69 -0.57
N LEU A 124 6.22 -4.24 -1.70
CA LEU A 124 5.30 -4.58 -2.77
C LEU A 124 5.40 -6.08 -3.08
N GLU A 125 4.24 -6.70 -3.24
CA GLU A 125 4.09 -8.09 -3.66
C GLU A 125 3.39 -8.17 -5.02
N TRP A 126 3.90 -9.02 -5.90
CA TRP A 126 3.37 -9.33 -7.22
C TRP A 126 3.34 -10.83 -7.48
N ASN A 127 2.63 -11.23 -8.51
CA ASN A 127 2.81 -12.57 -9.07
C ASN A 127 4.27 -12.80 -9.45
N ALA A 128 4.77 -14.00 -9.26
CA ALA A 128 6.13 -14.38 -9.64
C ALA A 128 6.40 -14.11 -11.13
N GLY A 129 7.56 -13.49 -11.42
CA GLY A 129 7.97 -13.08 -12.75
C GLY A 129 7.60 -11.65 -13.13
N ALA A 130 6.79 -10.95 -12.32
CA ALA A 130 6.43 -9.56 -12.58
C ALA A 130 7.64 -8.60 -12.50
N LEU A 131 8.65 -8.95 -11.72
CA LEU A 131 9.87 -8.17 -11.56
C LEU A 131 11.02 -8.61 -12.48
N ASP A 132 10.74 -9.36 -13.55
CA ASP A 132 11.77 -9.72 -14.52
C ASP A 132 12.32 -8.46 -15.21
N GLY A 133 13.63 -8.27 -15.17
CA GLY A 133 14.30 -7.09 -15.70
C GLY A 133 14.29 -5.85 -14.81
N VAL A 134 13.66 -5.91 -13.64
CA VAL A 134 13.70 -4.84 -12.63
C VAL A 134 14.90 -5.07 -11.71
N GLU A 135 15.66 -4.03 -11.38
CA GLU A 135 16.88 -4.15 -10.59
C GLU A 135 16.78 -3.35 -9.26
N VAL A 136 17.60 -3.77 -8.29
CA VAL A 136 17.81 -2.96 -7.07
C VAL A 136 18.40 -1.61 -7.47
N GLY A 137 17.77 -0.54 -6.97
CA GLY A 137 18.10 0.84 -7.35
C GLY A 137 17.09 1.46 -8.29
N ASP A 138 16.26 0.67 -8.96
CA ASP A 138 15.19 1.19 -9.80
C ASP A 138 14.15 1.95 -8.98
N ARG A 139 13.45 2.85 -9.64
CA ARG A 139 12.36 3.62 -9.05
C ARG A 139 11.02 3.11 -9.53
N VAL A 140 10.09 3.03 -8.60
CA VAL A 140 8.67 2.85 -8.91
C VAL A 140 7.95 4.19 -8.82
N ARG A 141 6.86 4.33 -9.55
CA ARG A 141 6.03 5.55 -9.49
C ARG A 141 4.66 5.16 -8.97
N PHE A 142 4.26 5.78 -7.89
CA PHE A 142 2.93 5.65 -7.32
C PHE A 142 2.02 6.75 -7.87
N THR A 143 0.79 6.39 -8.24
CA THR A 143 -0.25 7.34 -8.70
C THR A 143 -1.55 7.11 -7.94
N PRO A 144 -2.32 8.19 -7.71
CA PRO A 144 -3.65 8.11 -7.08
C PRO A 144 -4.63 7.24 -7.84
#